data_5038c6cc9754f18986e76a44f1e968f3
#
_entry.id   5038c6cc9754f18986e76a44f1e968f3
#
_cell.length_a   1.000
_cell.length_b   1.000
_cell.length_c   1.000
_cell.angle_alpha   90.00
_cell.angle_beta   90.00
_cell.angle_gamma   90.00
#
_symmetry.space_group_name_H-M   'P 1'
#
loop_
_entity.id
_entity.type
_entity.pdbx_description
1 polymer ?
#
loop_
_entity_poly.entity_id
_entity_poly.type
_entity_poly.pdbx_seq_one_letter_code
_entity_poly.pdbx_strand_id
1 'polypeptide(L)'
;GLDDAILIKDNHVAVCGGVDAAVRRARAMAGHLMKVELEVDGLDQLDDALALIGEGLAPDVIMLDNFSLDDLREGVRRTAGRITLEASGGVDLTTVRAIAETGVNVISVGALTHSAPVLDIGLDAV
;
A
#
# COMPACT_ATOMS: atom_id res chain seq x y z
N GLY A 1 -8.87 2.39 7.15
CA GLY A 1 -7.99 3.33 6.59
C GLY A 1 -7.42 4.30 7.58
N LEU A 2 -6.66 5.22 7.07
CA LEU A 2 -6.03 6.27 7.85
C LEU A 2 -6.93 7.50 7.81
N ASP A 3 -7.26 8.07 8.97
CA ASP A 3 -8.16 9.22 9.03
C ASP A 3 -7.52 10.48 8.46
N ASP A 4 -6.27 10.74 8.81
CA ASP A 4 -5.55 11.92 8.36
C ASP A 4 -4.39 11.51 7.47
N ALA A 5 -4.71 11.14 6.24
CA ALA A 5 -3.72 10.65 5.30
C ALA A 5 -3.88 11.30 3.93
N ILE A 6 -2.77 11.44 3.24
CA ILE A 6 -2.77 11.75 1.83
C ILE A 6 -2.66 10.45 1.05
N LEU A 7 -3.62 10.21 0.17
CA LEU A 7 -3.60 9.06 -0.71
C LEU A 7 -3.06 9.45 -2.08
N ILE A 8 -1.97 8.82 -2.48
CA ILE A 8 -1.38 9.01 -3.81
C ILE A 8 -1.85 7.86 -4.68
N LYS A 9 -2.69 8.15 -5.64
CA LYS A 9 -3.22 7.16 -6.58
C LYS A 9 -2.34 7.05 -7.81
N ASP A 10 -2.53 5.99 -8.57
CA ASP A 10 -1.79 5.71 -9.78
C ASP A 10 -1.78 6.88 -10.76
N ASN A 11 -2.94 7.52 -10.97
CA ASN A 11 -3.02 8.66 -11.87
C ASN A 11 -2.19 9.87 -11.38
N HIS A 12 -2.08 10.05 -10.07
CA HIS A 12 -1.22 11.10 -9.51
C HIS A 12 0.25 10.82 -9.76
N VAL A 13 0.64 9.54 -9.67
CA VAL A 13 2.00 9.13 -9.96
C VAL A 13 2.36 9.48 -11.41
N ALA A 14 1.46 9.17 -12.33
CA ALA A 14 1.68 9.47 -13.75
C ALA A 14 1.83 10.98 -14.00
N VAL A 15 0.97 11.78 -13.39
CA VAL A 15 1.00 13.24 -13.57
C VAL A 15 2.30 13.84 -13.00
N CYS A 16 2.77 13.32 -11.88
CA CYS A 16 3.99 13.84 -11.24
C CYS A 16 5.27 13.35 -11.91
N GLY A 17 5.19 12.37 -12.78
CA GLY A 17 6.37 11.85 -13.47
C GLY A 17 7.02 10.65 -12.81
N GLY A 18 6.34 10.02 -11.85
CA GLY A 18 6.82 8.81 -11.20
C GLY A 18 6.56 8.78 -9.71
N VAL A 19 6.85 7.64 -9.10
CA VAL A 19 6.63 7.42 -7.67
C VAL A 19 7.45 8.38 -6.82
N ASP A 20 8.74 8.54 -7.14
CA ASP A 20 9.63 9.43 -6.39
C ASP A 20 9.07 10.85 -6.33
N ALA A 21 8.77 11.42 -7.49
CA ALA A 21 8.26 12.80 -7.57
C ALA A 21 6.92 12.94 -6.83
N ALA A 22 6.04 11.95 -6.96
CA ALA A 22 4.73 12.00 -6.30
C ALA A 22 4.86 11.96 -4.78
N VAL A 23 5.70 11.07 -4.26
CA VAL A 23 5.89 10.95 -2.81
C VAL A 23 6.57 12.20 -2.24
N ARG A 24 7.59 12.72 -2.92
CA ARG A 24 8.26 13.95 -2.47
C ARG A 24 7.29 15.12 -2.40
N ARG A 25 6.42 15.24 -3.40
CA ARG A 25 5.42 16.29 -3.42
C ARG A 25 4.41 16.14 -2.29
N ALA A 26 3.94 14.91 -2.06
CA ALA A 26 3.01 14.66 -0.97
C ALA A 26 3.62 14.97 0.39
N ARG A 27 4.88 14.59 0.61
CA ARG A 27 5.57 14.89 1.86
C ARG A 27 5.77 16.39 2.06
N ALA A 28 6.09 17.13 1.00
CA ALA A 28 6.23 18.56 1.08
C ALA A 28 4.94 19.26 1.47
N MET A 29 3.79 18.74 0.99
CA MET A 29 2.49 19.30 1.31
C MET A 29 1.98 18.89 2.67
N ALA A 30 2.25 17.64 3.08
CA ALA A 30 1.65 17.06 4.26
C ALA A 30 2.37 17.41 5.56
N GLY A 31 3.66 17.68 5.50
CA GLY A 31 4.45 17.81 6.70
C GLY A 31 4.65 16.46 7.39
N HIS A 32 5.17 16.50 8.61
CA HIS A 32 5.57 15.29 9.33
C HIS A 32 4.43 14.56 10.02
N LEU A 33 3.30 15.24 10.24
CA LEU A 33 2.22 14.68 11.05
C LEU A 33 1.19 13.91 10.24
N MET A 34 1.14 14.09 8.93
CA MET A 34 0.22 13.36 8.08
C MET A 34 0.85 12.06 7.57
N LYS A 35 0.03 11.03 7.51
CA LYS A 35 0.44 9.77 6.88
C LYS A 35 0.31 9.89 5.37
N VAL A 36 1.16 9.16 4.67
CA VAL A 36 1.11 9.08 3.21
C VAL A 36 0.90 7.64 2.82
N GLU A 37 -0.16 7.41 2.05
CA GLU A 37 -0.47 6.10 1.49
C GLU A 37 -0.28 6.16 -0.02
N LEU A 38 0.48 5.22 -0.55
CA LEU A 38 0.77 5.15 -1.99
C LEU A 38 0.13 3.90 -2.58
N GLU A 39 -0.65 4.07 -3.65
CA GLU A 39 -1.18 2.96 -4.41
C GLU A 39 -0.23 2.62 -5.54
N VAL A 40 0.17 1.37 -5.63
CA VAL A 40 1.00 0.85 -6.72
C VAL A 40 0.30 -0.32 -7.40
N ASP A 41 0.54 -0.50 -8.68
CA ASP A 41 -0.07 -1.58 -9.46
C ASP A 41 0.96 -2.57 -10.01
N GLY A 42 2.21 -2.47 -9.60
CA GLY A 42 3.25 -3.40 -10.00
C GLY A 42 4.47 -3.36 -9.09
N LEU A 43 5.29 -4.39 -9.21
CA LEU A 43 6.49 -4.51 -8.38
C LEU A 43 7.53 -3.44 -8.67
N ASP A 44 7.58 -2.92 -9.90
CA ASP A 44 8.51 -1.84 -10.24
C ASP A 44 8.22 -0.58 -9.43
N GLN A 45 6.94 -0.23 -9.30
CA GLN A 45 6.54 0.92 -8.50
C GLN A 45 6.80 0.68 -7.01
N LEU A 46 6.62 -0.55 -6.55
CA LEU A 46 6.95 -0.90 -5.17
C LEU A 46 8.45 -0.69 -4.93
N ASP A 47 9.30 -1.14 -5.84
CA ASP A 47 10.75 -0.97 -5.71
C ASP A 47 11.12 0.51 -5.64
N ASP A 48 10.50 1.35 -6.47
CA ASP A 48 10.75 2.79 -6.45
C ASP A 48 10.38 3.39 -5.09
N ALA A 49 9.27 2.96 -4.52
CA ALA A 49 8.86 3.44 -3.20
C ALA A 49 9.81 2.95 -2.10
N LEU A 50 10.25 1.70 -2.17
CA LEU A 50 11.17 1.14 -1.18
C LEU A 50 12.53 1.85 -1.20
N ALA A 51 12.95 2.32 -2.38
CA ALA A 51 14.21 3.07 -2.50
C ALA A 51 14.18 4.37 -1.69
N LEU A 52 13.00 4.91 -1.41
CA LEU A 52 12.87 6.16 -0.65
C LEU A 52 13.09 5.97 0.85
N ILE A 53 13.10 4.73 1.32
CA ILE A 53 13.31 4.45 2.75
C ILE A 53 14.66 5.02 3.21
N GLY A 54 15.70 4.86 2.39
CA GLY A 54 17.03 5.35 2.73
C GLY A 54 17.12 6.87 2.84
N GLU A 55 16.16 7.58 2.24
CA GLU A 55 16.12 9.04 2.27
C GLU A 55 15.15 9.57 3.32
N GLY A 56 14.48 8.71 4.07
CA GLY A 56 13.48 9.12 5.05
C GLY A 56 12.20 9.67 4.43
N LEU A 57 11.93 9.36 3.16
CA LEU A 57 10.81 9.90 2.42
C LEU A 57 9.78 8.84 2.01
N ALA A 58 9.95 7.60 2.41
CA ALA A 58 9.05 6.53 2.01
C ALA A 58 7.62 6.78 2.50
N PRO A 59 6.62 6.30 1.77
CA PRO A 59 5.24 6.35 2.27
C PRO A 59 5.10 5.50 3.53
N ASP A 60 4.06 5.80 4.31
CA ASP A 60 3.77 5.04 5.53
C ASP A 60 3.09 3.72 5.22
N VAL A 61 2.25 3.72 4.19
CA VAL A 61 1.52 2.54 3.74
C VAL A 61 1.63 2.45 2.23
N ILE A 62 1.85 1.25 1.71
CA ILE A 62 1.79 0.99 0.27
C ILE A 62 0.66 0.01 0.02
N MET A 63 -0.29 0.44 -0.81
CA MET A 63 -1.41 -0.39 -1.25
C MET A 63 -1.02 -1.10 -2.54
N LEU A 64 -1.06 -2.42 -2.50
CA LEU A 64 -0.76 -3.28 -3.65
C LEU A 64 -2.06 -3.57 -4.37
N ASP A 65 -2.32 -2.85 -5.45
CA ASP A 65 -3.61 -2.90 -6.14
C ASP A 65 -3.61 -3.96 -7.22
N ASN A 66 -4.52 -4.92 -7.08
CA ASN A 66 -4.73 -6.00 -8.05
C ASN A 66 -3.49 -6.88 -8.30
N PHE A 67 -2.69 -7.08 -7.28
CA PHE A 67 -1.54 -7.96 -7.38
C PHE A 67 -1.97 -9.42 -7.42
N SER A 68 -1.28 -10.24 -8.19
CA SER A 68 -1.41 -11.70 -8.09
C SER A 68 -0.87 -12.18 -6.74
N LEU A 69 -1.24 -13.39 -6.35
CA LEU A 69 -0.72 -13.97 -5.10
C LEU A 69 0.81 -14.06 -5.12
N ASP A 70 1.38 -14.43 -6.25
CA ASP A 70 2.83 -14.51 -6.38
C ASP A 70 3.48 -13.14 -6.21
N ASP A 71 2.91 -12.11 -6.79
CA ASP A 71 3.44 -10.76 -6.68
C ASP A 71 3.24 -10.19 -5.27
N LEU A 72 2.14 -10.56 -4.60
CA LEU A 72 1.97 -10.19 -3.19
C LEU A 72 3.07 -10.79 -2.34
N ARG A 73 3.36 -12.08 -2.52
CA ARG A 73 4.44 -12.75 -1.78
C ARG A 73 5.79 -12.10 -2.05
N GLU A 74 6.06 -11.80 -3.31
CA GLU A 74 7.32 -11.15 -3.68
C GLU A 74 7.40 -9.74 -3.10
N GLY A 75 6.30 -8.99 -3.13
CA GLY A 75 6.24 -7.65 -2.54
C GLY A 75 6.50 -7.68 -1.04
N VAL A 76 5.89 -8.64 -0.33
CA VAL A 76 6.12 -8.82 1.10
C VAL A 76 7.60 -9.13 1.37
N ARG A 77 8.20 -10.01 0.57
CA ARG A 77 9.60 -10.37 0.72
C ARG A 77 10.52 -9.15 0.54
N ARG A 78 10.29 -8.38 -0.52
CA ARG A 78 11.11 -7.19 -0.82
C ARG A 78 10.97 -6.12 0.25
N THR A 79 9.77 -5.95 0.75
CA THR A 79 9.48 -4.94 1.77
C THR A 79 10.11 -5.30 3.12
N ALA A 80 10.16 -6.60 3.44
CA ALA A 80 10.82 -7.11 4.64
C ALA A 80 10.33 -6.42 5.93
N GLY A 81 9.05 -6.12 6.01
CA GLY A 81 8.46 -5.52 7.21
C GLY A 81 8.74 -4.05 7.43
N ARG A 82 9.41 -3.39 6.49
CA ARG A 82 9.83 -1.99 6.68
C ARG A 82 8.71 -0.98 6.46
N ILE A 83 7.69 -1.33 5.71
CA ILE A 83 6.52 -0.48 5.43
C ILE A 83 5.28 -1.35 5.53
N THR A 84 4.18 -0.76 6.00
CA THR A 84 2.90 -1.46 6.03
C THR A 84 2.40 -1.67 4.61
N LEU A 85 2.04 -2.92 4.28
CA LEU A 85 1.49 -3.28 2.98
C LEU A 85 0.01 -3.60 3.11
N GLU A 86 -0.79 -3.02 2.23
CA GLU A 86 -2.22 -3.28 2.14
C GLU A 86 -2.52 -3.92 0.79
N ALA A 87 -3.23 -5.03 0.78
CA ALA A 87 -3.70 -5.65 -0.46
C ALA A 87 -5.09 -5.16 -0.78
N SER A 88 -5.34 -4.78 -2.04
CA SER A 88 -6.65 -4.34 -2.49
C SER A 88 -6.91 -4.82 -3.92
N GLY A 89 -8.18 -4.77 -4.32
CA GLY A 89 -8.59 -5.21 -5.64
C GLY A 89 -8.82 -6.71 -5.71
N GLY A 90 -10.00 -7.12 -6.17
CA GLY A 90 -10.32 -8.52 -6.33
C GLY A 90 -10.41 -9.32 -5.04
N VAL A 91 -10.54 -8.66 -3.90
CA VAL A 91 -10.64 -9.32 -2.61
C VAL A 91 -12.09 -9.61 -2.28
N ASP A 92 -12.39 -10.87 -2.00
CA ASP A 92 -13.70 -11.30 -1.53
C ASP A 92 -13.52 -12.45 -0.53
N LEU A 93 -14.64 -13.00 -0.04
CA LEU A 93 -14.57 -14.04 0.97
C LEU A 93 -13.90 -15.34 0.48
N THR A 94 -13.84 -15.54 -0.83
CA THR A 94 -13.20 -16.75 -1.38
C THR A 94 -11.70 -16.58 -1.52
N THR A 95 -11.21 -15.35 -1.68
CA THR A 95 -9.78 -15.06 -1.92
C THR A 95 -9.07 -14.54 -0.69
N VAL A 96 -9.79 -14.01 0.30
CA VAL A 96 -9.19 -13.29 1.41
C VAL A 96 -8.18 -14.14 2.19
N ARG A 97 -8.45 -15.43 2.37
CA ARG A 97 -7.54 -16.28 3.13
C ARG A 97 -6.19 -16.43 2.43
N ALA A 98 -6.22 -16.70 1.13
CA ALA A 98 -4.97 -16.84 0.37
C ALA A 98 -4.18 -15.54 0.38
N ILE A 99 -4.86 -14.41 0.28
CA ILE A 99 -4.22 -13.10 0.35
C ILE A 99 -3.59 -12.89 1.73
N ALA A 100 -4.31 -13.23 2.80
CA ALA A 100 -3.78 -13.12 4.15
C ALA A 100 -2.51 -13.95 4.34
N GLU A 101 -2.48 -15.12 3.74
CA GLU A 101 -1.33 -16.02 3.85
C GLU A 101 -0.09 -15.51 3.12
N THR A 102 -0.21 -14.48 2.27
CA THR A 102 0.96 -13.88 1.63
C THR A 102 1.81 -13.06 2.57
N GLY A 103 1.27 -12.65 3.71
CA GLY A 103 2.00 -11.87 4.70
C GLY A 103 1.75 -10.37 4.65
N VAL A 104 0.81 -9.90 3.83
CA VAL A 104 0.43 -8.48 3.85
C VAL A 104 -0.15 -8.11 5.22
N ASN A 105 -0.03 -6.85 5.59
CA ASN A 105 -0.44 -6.37 6.91
C ASN A 105 -1.93 -6.06 6.98
N VAL A 106 -2.52 -5.59 5.88
CA VAL A 106 -3.90 -5.12 5.83
C VAL A 106 -4.53 -5.60 4.53
N ILE A 107 -5.81 -5.92 4.58
CA ILE A 107 -6.57 -6.31 3.38
C ILE A 107 -7.83 -5.44 3.31
N SER A 108 -8.05 -4.79 2.17
CA SER A 108 -9.27 -4.05 1.90
C SER A 108 -10.28 -4.96 1.20
N VAL A 109 -11.40 -5.20 1.85
CA VAL A 109 -12.44 -6.09 1.33
C VAL A 109 -13.57 -5.25 0.75
N GLY A 110 -13.34 -4.73 -0.47
CA GLY A 110 -14.25 -3.77 -1.08
C GLY A 110 -15.53 -4.34 -1.65
N ALA A 111 -15.57 -5.64 -1.87
CA ALA A 111 -16.70 -6.27 -2.54
C ALA A 111 -17.90 -6.53 -1.61
N LEU A 112 -17.74 -6.35 -0.30
CA LEU A 112 -18.75 -6.75 0.65
C LEU A 112 -19.79 -5.69 0.95
N THR A 113 -19.41 -4.44 1.02
CA THR A 113 -20.30 -3.37 1.42
C THR A 113 -19.91 -2.06 0.75
N HIS A 114 -20.75 -1.05 0.97
CA HIS A 114 -20.46 0.31 0.51
C HIS A 114 -19.31 0.95 1.29
N SER A 115 -19.10 0.51 2.52
CA SER A 115 -17.97 0.94 3.33
C SER A 115 -17.08 -0.26 3.56
N ALA A 116 -16.18 -0.51 2.63
CA ALA A 116 -15.35 -1.70 2.65
C ALA A 116 -14.60 -1.82 3.97
N PRO A 117 -14.80 -2.91 4.71
CA PRO A 117 -14.04 -3.10 5.94
C PRO A 117 -12.59 -3.35 5.62
N VAL A 118 -11.73 -2.90 6.50
CA VAL A 118 -10.30 -3.16 6.43
C VAL A 118 -9.96 -4.16 7.52
N LEU A 119 -9.36 -5.27 7.12
CA LEU A 119 -8.90 -6.29 8.06
C LEU A 119 -7.42 -6.06 8.35
N ASP A 120 -7.13 -5.69 9.57
CA ASP A 120 -5.76 -5.54 10.03
C ASP A 120 -5.29 -6.88 10.55
N ILE A 121 -4.45 -7.56 9.78
CA ILE A 121 -3.98 -8.89 10.11
C ILE A 121 -2.52 -8.92 10.56
N GLY A 122 -1.86 -7.76 10.55
CA GLY A 122 -0.44 -7.70 10.83
C GLY A 122 -0.10 -7.12 12.18
N LEU A 123 -1.02 -6.40 12.81
CA LEU A 123 -0.69 -5.64 14.00
C LEU A 123 -1.19 -6.28 15.27
N ASP A 124 -2.46 -6.56 15.39
CA ASP A 124 -3.02 -6.93 16.66
C ASP A 124 -3.59 -8.32 16.72
N ALA A 125 -3.48 -9.07 15.72
CA ALA A 125 -4.03 -10.42 15.71
C ALA A 125 -5.49 -10.40 16.20
N VAL A 126 -6.20 -9.47 15.75
CA VAL A 126 -7.55 -9.18 16.23
C VAL A 126 -8.45 -10.39 16.13
#